data_2408db15f57f345c45aaeae988fce46b
#
_entry.id   2408db15f57f345c45aaeae988fce46b
#
_cell.length_a   1.000
_cell.length_b   1.000
_cell.length_c   1.000
_cell.angle_alpha   90.00
_cell.angle_beta   90.00
_cell.angle_gamma   90.00
#
_symmetry.space_group_name_H-M   'P 1'
#
loop_
_entity.id
_entity.type
_entity.pdbx_description
1 polymer ?
#
loop_
_entity_poly.entity_id
_entity_poly.type
_entity_poly.pdbx_seq_one_letter_code
_entity_poly.pdbx_strand_id
1 'polypeptide(L)'
;MQVTLYFGEEDEYLIRLVDEKARRERKSRSAVVLSILEQYFEYGKRLGEILIDLKMITPWQVEQALEIQEKEGHTRPIGQILVEQGWIDEGVVNKALRIQERARHT
;
A
#
# COMPACT_ATOMS: atom_id res chain seq x y z
N MET A 1 21.05 -4.61 9.15
CA MET A 1 20.28 -5.87 9.15
C MET A 1 20.27 -6.45 7.74
N GLN A 2 20.43 -7.75 7.66
CA GLN A 2 20.42 -8.45 6.37
C GLN A 2 19.32 -9.50 6.39
N VAL A 3 18.53 -9.56 5.32
CA VAL A 3 17.44 -10.52 5.19
C VAL A 3 17.65 -11.37 3.95
N THR A 4 17.50 -12.66 4.08
CA THR A 4 17.58 -13.60 2.97
C THR A 4 16.20 -14.16 2.67
N LEU A 5 15.80 -14.09 1.39
CA LEU A 5 14.52 -14.61 0.93
C LEU A 5 14.75 -15.85 0.06
N TYR A 6 13.89 -16.84 0.23
CA TYR A 6 13.95 -18.09 -0.53
C TYR A 6 12.78 -18.16 -1.51
N PHE A 7 13.07 -18.45 -2.77
CA PHE A 7 12.08 -18.52 -3.84
C PHE A 7 12.06 -19.91 -4.47
N GLY A 8 10.87 -20.42 -4.75
CA GLY A 8 10.71 -21.65 -5.53
C GLY A 8 10.79 -21.33 -7.03
N GLU A 9 10.92 -22.37 -7.86
CA GLU A 9 10.94 -22.21 -9.31
C GLU A 9 9.71 -21.47 -9.83
N GLU A 10 8.56 -21.69 -9.23
CA GLU A 10 7.29 -21.06 -9.59
C GLU A 10 7.30 -19.54 -9.33
N ASP A 11 8.20 -19.06 -8.47
CA ASP A 11 8.31 -17.65 -8.12
C ASP A 11 9.38 -16.91 -8.93
N GLU A 12 10.12 -17.62 -9.77
CA GLU A 12 11.21 -17.04 -10.56
C GLU A 12 10.75 -15.87 -11.45
N TYR A 13 9.53 -15.95 -11.99
CA TYR A 13 8.98 -14.88 -12.81
C TYR A 13 8.86 -13.56 -12.04
N LEU A 14 8.58 -13.61 -10.74
CA LEU A 14 8.49 -12.40 -9.90
C LEU A 14 9.86 -11.72 -9.79
N ILE A 15 10.91 -12.50 -9.64
CA ILE A 15 12.26 -11.96 -9.55
C ILE A 15 12.65 -11.32 -10.88
N ARG A 16 12.27 -11.91 -12.01
CA ARG A 16 12.51 -11.31 -13.33
C ARG A 16 11.79 -9.98 -13.47
N LEU A 17 10.56 -9.87 -12.97
CA LEU A 17 9.81 -8.62 -13.01
C LEU A 17 10.47 -7.55 -12.14
N VAL A 18 10.97 -7.94 -10.97
CA VAL A 18 11.72 -7.03 -10.09
C VAL A 18 12.99 -6.54 -10.78
N ASP A 19 13.73 -7.44 -11.42
CA ASP A 19 14.97 -7.08 -12.13
C ASP A 19 14.71 -6.16 -13.31
N GLU A 20 13.62 -6.36 -14.04
CA GLU A 20 13.24 -5.47 -15.13
C GLU A 20 12.93 -4.07 -14.62
N LYS A 21 12.17 -3.98 -13.54
CA LYS A 21 11.83 -2.71 -12.91
C LYS A 21 13.09 -2.01 -12.41
N ALA A 22 14.01 -2.77 -11.80
CA ALA A 22 15.28 -2.24 -11.31
C ALA A 22 16.09 -1.62 -12.43
N ARG A 23 16.19 -2.28 -13.60
CA ARG A 23 16.90 -1.75 -14.75
C ARG A 23 16.25 -0.49 -15.29
N ARG A 24 14.92 -0.48 -15.43
CA ARG A 24 14.19 0.70 -15.91
C ARG A 24 14.38 1.91 -15.01
N GLU A 25 14.37 1.69 -13.71
CA GLU A 25 14.46 2.77 -12.73
C GLU A 25 15.88 3.06 -12.27
N ARG A 26 16.86 2.31 -12.78
CA ARG A 26 18.28 2.43 -12.41
C ARG A 26 18.49 2.27 -10.90
N LYS A 27 17.87 1.25 -10.35
CA LYS A 27 17.97 0.90 -8.94
C LYS A 27 18.49 -0.52 -8.77
N SER A 28 18.93 -0.86 -7.56
CA SER A 28 19.26 -2.23 -7.23
C SER A 28 17.99 -3.06 -7.03
N ARG A 29 18.11 -4.37 -7.11
CA ARG A 29 17.03 -5.30 -6.80
C ARG A 29 16.48 -5.03 -5.39
N SER A 30 17.35 -4.88 -4.41
CA SER A 30 16.96 -4.62 -3.03
C SER A 30 16.17 -3.32 -2.89
N ALA A 31 16.57 -2.27 -3.59
CA ALA A 31 15.88 -0.99 -3.56
C ALA A 31 14.46 -1.10 -4.13
N VAL A 32 14.29 -1.90 -5.20
CA VAL A 32 12.95 -2.12 -5.79
C VAL A 32 12.07 -2.90 -4.84
N VAL A 33 12.59 -3.97 -4.24
CA VAL A 33 11.82 -4.77 -3.27
C VAL A 33 11.39 -3.93 -2.08
N LEU A 34 12.31 -3.14 -1.53
CA LEU A 34 12.00 -2.23 -0.42
C LEU A 34 10.93 -1.22 -0.80
N SER A 35 11.04 -0.66 -2.02
CA SER A 35 10.04 0.30 -2.52
C SER A 35 8.65 -0.32 -2.61
N ILE A 36 8.56 -1.55 -3.09
CA ILE A 36 7.29 -2.27 -3.18
C ILE A 36 6.70 -2.52 -1.79
N LEU A 37 7.54 -2.95 -0.84
CA LEU A 37 7.11 -3.17 0.54
C LEU A 37 6.65 -1.88 1.20
N GLU A 38 7.37 -0.78 0.99
CA GLU A 38 6.96 0.53 1.50
C GLU A 38 5.61 0.95 0.93
N GLN A 39 5.43 0.80 -0.37
CA GLN A 39 4.16 1.13 -1.02
C GLN A 39 3.01 0.32 -0.43
N TYR A 40 3.23 -0.95 -0.20
CA TYR A 40 2.20 -1.83 0.35
C TYR A 40 1.83 -1.44 1.79
N PHE A 41 2.82 -1.29 2.66
CA PHE A 41 2.58 -1.05 4.08
C PHE A 41 2.25 0.40 4.41
N GLU A 42 2.82 1.37 3.69
CA GLU A 42 2.59 2.80 3.92
C GLU A 42 1.36 3.33 3.18
N TYR A 43 0.90 2.61 2.15
CA TYR A 43 -0.22 3.04 1.31
C TYR A 43 -1.48 3.33 2.12
N GLY A 44 -1.88 2.39 2.98
CA GLY A 44 -3.07 2.55 3.80
C GLY A 44 -2.95 3.71 4.78
N LYS A 45 -1.75 3.91 5.34
CA LYS A 45 -1.47 4.99 6.27
C LYS A 45 -1.58 6.35 5.58
N ARG A 46 -0.99 6.49 4.39
CA ARG A 46 -1.07 7.73 3.61
C ARG A 46 -2.49 8.02 3.15
N LEU A 47 -3.18 7.00 2.70
CA LEU A 47 -4.59 7.12 2.30
C LEU A 47 -5.44 7.57 3.47
N GLY A 48 -5.22 6.99 4.65
CA GLY A 48 -5.89 7.38 5.87
C GLY A 48 -5.67 8.85 6.21
N GLU A 49 -4.45 9.34 6.07
CA GLU A 49 -4.13 10.76 6.29
C GLU A 49 -4.90 11.68 5.34
N ILE A 50 -4.95 11.31 4.05
CA ILE A 50 -5.71 12.08 3.06
C ILE A 50 -7.20 12.12 3.43
N LEU A 51 -7.76 10.99 3.81
CA LEU A 51 -9.17 10.90 4.20
C LEU A 51 -9.47 11.72 5.45
N ILE A 52 -8.55 11.76 6.42
CA ILE A 52 -8.67 12.61 7.60
C ILE A 52 -8.64 14.09 7.20
N ASP A 53 -7.72 14.45 6.33
CA ASP A 53 -7.60 15.83 5.85
C ASP A 53 -8.85 16.30 5.09
N LEU A 54 -9.48 15.39 4.36
CA LEU A 54 -10.74 15.65 3.67
C LEU A 54 -11.94 15.68 4.62
N LYS A 55 -11.72 15.39 5.91
CA LYS A 55 -12.76 15.32 6.94
C LYS A 55 -13.82 14.25 6.65
N MET A 56 -13.45 13.22 5.92
CA MET A 56 -14.34 12.11 5.57
C MET A 56 -14.28 10.98 6.58
N ILE A 57 -13.26 10.95 7.42
CA ILE A 57 -13.05 9.90 8.40
C ILE A 57 -12.28 10.47 9.59
N THR A 58 -12.45 9.85 10.75
CA THR A 58 -11.75 10.25 11.97
C THR A 58 -10.45 9.47 12.13
N PRO A 59 -9.47 10.03 12.88
CA PRO A 59 -8.25 9.28 13.21
C PRO A 59 -8.53 7.94 13.88
N TRP A 60 -9.54 7.87 14.73
CA TRP A 60 -9.94 6.63 15.41
C TRP A 60 -10.38 5.56 14.42
N GLN A 61 -11.18 5.96 13.42
CA GLN A 61 -11.65 5.02 12.39
C GLN A 61 -10.49 4.47 11.56
N VAL A 62 -9.53 5.31 11.20
CA VAL A 62 -8.33 4.87 10.47
C VAL A 62 -7.52 3.90 11.33
N GLU A 63 -7.35 4.20 12.60
CA GLU A 63 -6.64 3.33 13.53
C GLU A 63 -7.30 1.96 13.65
N GLN A 64 -8.63 1.94 13.77
CA GLN A 64 -9.38 0.69 13.80
C GLN A 64 -9.22 -0.13 12.52
N ALA A 65 -9.27 0.52 11.38
CA ALA A 65 -9.08 -0.14 10.09
C ALA A 65 -7.66 -0.71 9.95
N LEU A 66 -6.65 0.01 10.42
CA LEU A 66 -5.27 -0.47 10.42
C LEU A 66 -5.10 -1.69 11.33
N GLU A 67 -5.77 -1.71 12.48
CA GLU A 67 -5.78 -2.88 13.36
C GLU A 67 -6.40 -4.09 12.68
N ILE A 68 -7.54 -3.91 12.02
CA ILE A 68 -8.20 -4.99 11.27
C ILE A 68 -7.27 -5.52 10.19
N GLN A 69 -6.64 -4.61 9.44
CA GLN A 69 -5.71 -4.98 8.37
C GLN A 69 -4.54 -5.81 8.92
N GLU A 70 -3.99 -5.40 10.06
CA GLU A 70 -2.89 -6.12 10.70
C GLU A 70 -3.32 -7.52 11.14
N LYS A 71 -4.49 -7.65 11.75
CA LYS A 71 -5.02 -8.95 12.19
C LYS A 71 -5.28 -9.90 11.03
N GLU A 72 -5.62 -9.36 9.86
CA GLU A 72 -5.84 -10.14 8.65
C GLU A 72 -4.56 -10.43 7.87
N GLY A 73 -3.41 -10.01 8.37
CA GLY A 73 -2.13 -10.21 7.69
C GLY A 73 -1.94 -9.35 6.46
N HIS A 74 -2.57 -8.17 6.42
CA HIS A 74 -2.48 -7.20 5.33
C HIS A 74 -2.96 -7.77 3.99
N THR A 75 -4.01 -8.59 4.00
CA THR A 75 -4.55 -9.20 2.78
C THR A 75 -5.47 -8.28 1.99
N ARG A 76 -6.01 -7.24 2.63
CA ARG A 76 -6.91 -6.28 1.98
C ARG A 76 -6.40 -4.86 2.11
N PRO A 77 -6.62 -4.01 1.07
CA PRO A 77 -6.29 -2.59 1.18
C PRO A 77 -7.13 -1.91 2.26
N ILE A 78 -6.57 -0.89 2.91
CA ILE A 78 -7.26 -0.15 3.97
C ILE A 78 -8.58 0.46 3.48
N GLY A 79 -8.62 0.95 2.24
CA GLY A 79 -9.82 1.54 1.67
C GLY A 79 -10.99 0.57 1.62
N GLN A 80 -10.73 -0.69 1.28
CA GLN A 80 -11.74 -1.73 1.24
C GLN A 80 -12.31 -2.01 2.63
N ILE A 81 -11.44 -2.03 3.65
CA ILE A 81 -11.86 -2.24 5.04
C ILE A 81 -12.75 -1.09 5.49
N LEU A 82 -12.38 0.15 5.19
CA LEU A 82 -13.15 1.32 5.56
C LEU A 82 -14.55 1.30 4.95
N VAL A 83 -14.66 0.92 3.68
CA VAL A 83 -15.96 0.80 2.99
C VAL A 83 -16.79 -0.32 3.61
N GLU A 84 -16.18 -1.45 3.90
CA GLU A 84 -16.87 -2.60 4.49
C GLU A 84 -17.41 -2.31 5.88
N GLN A 85 -16.69 -1.49 6.66
CA GLN A 85 -17.17 -1.05 7.97
C GLN A 85 -18.31 -0.04 7.87
N GLY A 86 -18.60 0.46 6.68
CA GLY A 86 -19.65 1.43 6.48
C GLY A 86 -19.27 2.86 6.88
N TRP A 87 -17.99 3.13 7.04
CA TRP A 87 -17.51 4.44 7.47
C TRP A 87 -17.36 5.44 6.32
N ILE A 88 -17.10 4.97 5.12
CA ILE A 88 -17.02 5.79 3.91
C ILE A 88 -17.55 4.98 2.72
N ASP A 89 -17.87 5.67 1.61
CA ASP A 89 -18.25 4.98 0.40
C ASP A 89 -17.06 4.83 -0.55
N GLU A 90 -17.23 3.99 -1.54
CA GLU A 90 -16.18 3.66 -2.50
C GLU A 90 -15.75 4.87 -3.35
N GLY A 91 -16.68 5.77 -3.64
CA GLY A 91 -16.39 7.00 -4.39
C GLY A 91 -15.42 7.91 -3.66
N VAL A 92 -15.56 8.01 -2.34
CA VAL A 92 -14.65 8.79 -1.49
C VAL A 92 -13.25 8.17 -1.49
N VAL A 93 -13.16 6.84 -1.39
CA VAL A 93 -11.87 6.15 -1.46
C VAL A 93 -11.19 6.41 -2.80
N ASN A 94 -11.93 6.30 -3.89
CA ASN A 94 -11.38 6.53 -5.23
C ASN A 94 -10.88 7.95 -5.41
N LYS A 95 -11.57 8.94 -4.84
CA LYS A 95 -11.14 10.34 -4.85
C LYS A 95 -9.82 10.50 -4.11
N ALA A 96 -9.70 9.91 -2.92
CA ALA A 96 -8.50 9.98 -2.11
C ALA A 96 -7.32 9.28 -2.81
N LEU A 97 -7.57 8.17 -3.48
CA LEU A 97 -6.56 7.47 -4.25
C LEU A 97 -6.02 8.31 -5.40
N ARG A 98 -6.89 9.05 -6.09
CA ARG A 98 -6.47 9.96 -7.15
C ARG A 98 -5.59 11.09 -6.61
N ILE A 99 -5.93 11.62 -5.45
CA ILE A 99 -5.12 12.66 -4.78
C ILE A 99 -3.74 12.10 -4.43
N GLN A 100 -3.70 10.91 -3.88
CA GLN A 100 -2.45 10.24 -3.51
C GLN A 100 -1.57 10.00 -4.74
N GLU A 101 -2.16 9.54 -5.82
CA GLU A 101 -1.44 9.29 -7.07
C GLU A 101 -0.83 10.58 -7.65
N ARG A 102 -1.58 11.68 -7.64
CA ARG A 102 -1.07 12.98 -8.08
C ARG A 102 0.13 13.42 -7.28
N ALA A 103 0.09 13.22 -5.97
CA ALA A 103 1.19 13.60 -5.08
C ALA A 103 2.47 12.82 -5.40
N ARG A 104 2.35 11.59 -5.91
CA ARG A 104 3.50 10.77 -6.28
C ARG A 104 4.17 11.19 -7.58
N HIS A 105 3.42 11.85 -8.46
CA HIS A 105 3.91 12.26 -9.78
C HIS A 105 4.46 13.70 -9.80
N THR A 106 4.38 14.36 -8.67
CA THR A 106 5.01 15.67 -8.48
C THR A 106 6.27 15.55 -7.65
#